data_5c1678e844215c52f8c85a74822bc4a1
#
_entry.id   5c1678e844215c52f8c85a74822bc4a1
#
_cell.length_a   1.000
_cell.length_b   1.000
_cell.length_c   1.000
_cell.angle_alpha   90.00
_cell.angle_beta   90.00
_cell.angle_gamma   90.00
#
_symmetry.space_group_name_H-M   'P 1'
#
loop_
_entity.id
_entity.type
_entity.pdbx_description
1 polymer ?
#
loop_
_entity_poly.entity_id
_entity_poly.type
_entity_poly.pdbx_seq_one_letter_code
_entity_poly.pdbx_strand_id
1 'polypeptide(L)'
;MGLANAVQGATRPAQSITWTREGLNTPEPLTGATITGKLRNCDTGAVRTIAGTLTVTDGANGVFTWDYAAADVAEAGLFDVQFTAAFGTSPTPARTVVGRWEVDEAI
;
A
#
# COMPACT_ATOMS: atom_id res chain seq x y z
N MET A 1 -8.43 -4.63 -5.21
CA MET A 1 -6.96 -4.88 -5.14
C MET A 1 -6.67 -5.88 -4.03
N GLY A 2 -5.94 -6.93 -4.36
CA GLY A 2 -5.52 -7.93 -3.36
C GLY A 2 -4.15 -7.59 -2.78
N LEU A 3 -4.04 -7.61 -1.48
CA LEU A 3 -2.77 -7.42 -0.78
C LEU A 3 -2.34 -8.74 -0.15
N ALA A 4 -1.04 -9.04 -0.25
CA ALA A 4 -0.48 -10.22 0.39
C ALA A 4 -0.44 -10.04 1.90
N ASN A 5 -0.75 -11.09 2.65
CA ASN A 5 -0.68 -11.07 4.11
C ASN A 5 0.76 -10.91 4.57
N ALA A 6 0.95 -10.27 5.71
CA ALA A 6 2.24 -10.18 6.38
C ALA A 6 2.21 -10.98 7.68
N VAL A 7 3.38 -11.17 8.29
CA VAL A 7 3.50 -11.80 9.59
C VAL A 7 4.01 -10.78 10.60
N GLN A 8 3.41 -10.76 11.78
CA GLN A 8 3.79 -9.83 12.83
C GLN A 8 5.30 -9.88 13.11
N GLY A 9 5.93 -8.72 13.09
CA GLY A 9 7.37 -8.58 13.33
C GLY A 9 8.26 -8.90 12.13
N ALA A 10 7.72 -9.44 11.05
CA ALA A 10 8.51 -9.80 9.86
C ALA A 10 8.45 -8.69 8.82
N THR A 11 9.58 -8.06 8.53
CA THR A 11 9.67 -6.99 7.53
C THR A 11 9.97 -7.51 6.13
N ARG A 12 10.16 -8.81 5.97
CA ARG A 12 10.43 -9.46 4.69
C ARG A 12 9.49 -10.65 4.49
N PRO A 13 9.17 -11.00 3.23
CA PRO A 13 9.50 -10.27 2.02
C PRO A 13 8.64 -9.03 1.84
N ALA A 14 9.12 -8.07 1.06
CA ALA A 14 8.33 -6.96 0.59
C ALA A 14 7.24 -7.47 -0.36
N GLN A 15 6.14 -6.74 -0.49
CA GLN A 15 5.13 -7.13 -1.47
C GLN A 15 5.11 -6.18 -2.66
N SER A 16 4.88 -6.76 -3.83
CA SER A 16 4.68 -6.02 -5.07
C SER A 16 3.17 -5.86 -5.30
N ILE A 17 2.75 -4.64 -5.59
CA ILE A 17 1.34 -4.30 -5.73
C ILE A 17 1.13 -3.70 -7.12
N THR A 18 0.08 -4.16 -7.81
CA THR A 18 -0.32 -3.58 -9.09
C THR A 18 -1.57 -2.74 -8.86
N TRP A 19 -1.48 -1.46 -9.17
CA TRP A 19 -2.61 -0.54 -9.09
C TRP A 19 -3.40 -0.63 -10.38
N THR A 20 -4.62 -1.15 -10.32
CA THR A 20 -5.50 -1.23 -11.47
C THR A 20 -6.60 -0.18 -11.35
N ARG A 21 -7.01 0.34 -12.50
CA ARG A 21 -8.15 1.28 -12.55
C ARG A 21 -9.42 0.54 -12.18
N GLU A 22 -10.19 1.14 -11.31
CA GLU A 22 -11.46 0.57 -10.88
C GLU A 22 -12.39 0.37 -12.07
N GLY A 23 -12.90 -0.87 -12.22
CA GLY A 23 -13.84 -1.21 -13.27
C GLY A 23 -13.25 -1.41 -14.64
N LEU A 24 -11.95 -1.17 -14.84
CA LEU A 24 -11.35 -1.23 -16.17
C LEU A 24 -10.34 -2.35 -16.38
N ASN A 25 -9.94 -3.06 -15.34
CA ASN A 25 -8.98 -4.16 -15.45
C ASN A 25 -7.65 -3.76 -16.12
N THR A 26 -7.35 -2.47 -16.18
CA THR A 26 -6.14 -1.94 -16.77
C THR A 26 -5.28 -1.28 -15.71
N PRO A 27 -3.93 -1.35 -15.82
CA PRO A 27 -3.06 -0.71 -14.86
C PRO A 27 -3.23 0.82 -14.88
N GLU A 28 -3.15 1.44 -13.71
CA GLU A 28 -3.04 2.89 -13.60
C GLU A 28 -1.58 3.28 -13.77
N PRO A 29 -1.21 4.08 -14.78
CA PRO A 29 0.18 4.50 -14.93
C PRO A 29 0.65 5.31 -13.74
N LEU A 30 1.77 4.91 -13.13
CA LEU A 30 2.34 5.54 -11.95
C LEU A 30 3.70 6.20 -12.23
N THR A 31 4.09 6.34 -13.48
CA THR A 31 5.37 6.95 -13.84
C THR A 31 5.47 8.36 -13.28
N GLY A 32 6.52 8.60 -12.49
CA GLY A 32 6.73 9.90 -11.86
C GLY A 32 5.90 10.15 -10.61
N ALA A 33 5.10 9.18 -10.19
CA ALA A 33 4.26 9.34 -9.00
C ALA A 33 5.04 9.06 -7.71
N THR A 34 4.67 9.77 -6.64
CA THR A 34 5.10 9.46 -5.28
C THR A 34 3.93 8.77 -4.57
N ILE A 35 4.18 7.57 -4.07
CA ILE A 35 3.15 6.79 -3.39
C ILE A 35 3.27 6.99 -1.87
N THR A 36 2.15 7.29 -1.25
CA THR A 36 2.03 7.32 0.21
C THR A 36 0.87 6.44 0.62
N GLY A 37 0.82 6.03 1.88
CA GLY A 37 -0.24 5.16 2.33
C GLY A 37 -0.61 5.36 3.79
N LYS A 38 -1.83 4.96 4.12
CA LYS A 38 -2.36 4.97 5.49
C LYS A 38 -2.97 3.62 5.80
N LEU A 39 -2.83 3.23 7.06
CA LEU A 39 -3.41 2.01 7.62
C LEU A 39 -4.48 2.40 8.63
N ARG A 40 -5.63 1.75 8.54
CA ARG A 40 -6.67 1.87 9.56
C ARG A 40 -6.91 0.50 10.18
N ASN A 41 -6.76 0.39 11.50
CA ASN A 41 -7.06 -0.84 12.20
C ASN A 41 -8.58 -1.07 12.19
N CYS A 42 -9.01 -2.22 11.68
CA CYS A 42 -10.45 -2.52 11.55
C CYS A 42 -11.14 -2.71 12.90
N ASP A 43 -10.39 -3.09 13.95
CA ASP A 43 -10.96 -3.31 15.27
C ASP A 43 -11.09 -2.03 16.09
N THR A 44 -10.09 -1.16 16.00
CA THR A 44 -10.02 0.05 16.84
C THR A 44 -10.37 1.32 16.09
N GLY A 45 -10.29 1.30 14.76
CA GLY A 45 -10.47 2.49 13.93
C GLY A 45 -9.27 3.43 13.92
N ALA A 46 -8.18 3.08 14.62
CA ALA A 46 -6.99 3.91 14.65
C ALA A 46 -6.32 4.00 13.29
N VAL A 47 -5.92 5.21 12.89
CA VAL A 47 -5.29 5.48 11.60
C VAL A 47 -3.84 5.88 11.83
N ARG A 48 -2.94 5.32 11.02
CA ARG A 48 -1.53 5.72 11.00
C ARG A 48 -1.00 5.72 9.58
N THR A 49 0.07 6.50 9.36
CA THR A 49 0.75 6.54 8.08
C THR A 49 1.66 5.33 7.94
N ILE A 50 1.75 4.75 6.74
CA ILE A 50 2.70 3.69 6.46
C ILE A 50 4.11 4.23 6.69
N ALA A 51 4.87 3.54 7.55
CA ALA A 51 6.25 3.93 7.88
C ALA A 51 7.25 3.34 6.89
N GLY A 52 6.90 2.27 6.19
CA GLY A 52 7.77 1.62 5.21
C GLY A 52 7.97 2.43 3.95
N THR A 53 8.77 1.89 3.04
CA THR A 53 9.08 2.54 1.77
C THR A 53 8.17 2.02 0.67
N LEU A 54 7.55 2.95 -0.06
CA LEU A 54 6.71 2.65 -1.22
C LEU A 54 7.45 3.15 -2.47
N THR A 55 7.86 2.21 -3.32
CA THR A 55 8.70 2.51 -4.49
C THR A 55 8.00 2.06 -5.77
N VAL A 56 7.86 2.97 -6.73
CA VAL A 56 7.35 2.62 -8.06
C VAL A 56 8.43 1.84 -8.79
N THR A 57 8.16 0.58 -9.13
CA THR A 57 9.12 -0.31 -9.79
C THR A 57 8.83 -0.47 -11.28
N ASP A 58 7.57 -0.37 -11.68
CA ASP A 58 7.16 -0.40 -13.09
C ASP A 58 5.98 0.56 -13.25
N GLY A 59 6.29 1.84 -13.40
CA GLY A 59 5.27 2.89 -13.45
C GLY A 59 4.30 2.74 -14.59
N ALA A 60 4.77 2.33 -15.77
CA ALA A 60 3.90 2.18 -16.94
C ALA A 60 2.82 1.12 -16.73
N ASN A 61 3.12 0.09 -15.95
CA ASN A 61 2.20 -1.00 -15.64
C ASN A 61 1.56 -0.88 -14.25
N GLY A 62 1.75 0.25 -13.58
CA GLY A 62 1.13 0.51 -12.30
C GLY A 62 1.66 -0.33 -11.14
N VAL A 63 2.91 -0.79 -11.23
CA VAL A 63 3.50 -1.66 -10.21
C VAL A 63 4.37 -0.84 -9.26
N PHE A 64 4.13 -1.03 -7.96
CA PHE A 64 4.97 -0.47 -6.91
C PHE A 64 5.21 -1.52 -5.82
N THR A 65 6.26 -1.33 -5.06
CA THR A 65 6.67 -2.27 -4.01
C THR A 65 6.56 -1.60 -2.65
N TRP A 66 6.04 -2.34 -1.69
CA TRP A 66 5.95 -1.89 -0.30
C TRP A 66 6.96 -2.68 0.52
N ASP A 67 8.01 -2.00 0.97
CA ASP A 67 9.00 -2.54 1.90
C ASP A 67 8.57 -2.18 3.30
N TYR A 68 8.14 -3.17 4.08
CA TYR A 68 7.59 -2.93 5.42
C TYR A 68 8.64 -2.36 6.36
N ALA A 69 8.26 -1.32 7.12
CA ALA A 69 9.00 -0.94 8.31
C ALA A 69 8.52 -1.80 9.49
N ALA A 70 9.32 -1.86 10.55
CA ALA A 70 8.93 -2.62 11.74
C ALA A 70 7.59 -2.15 12.31
N ALA A 71 7.31 -0.85 12.26
CA ALA A 71 6.06 -0.29 12.75
C ALA A 71 4.84 -0.76 11.94
N ASP A 72 5.02 -1.08 10.64
CA ASP A 72 3.91 -1.52 9.79
C ASP A 72 3.42 -2.91 10.19
N VAL A 73 4.30 -3.76 10.68
CA VAL A 73 4.01 -5.16 11.03
C VAL A 73 4.13 -5.42 12.53
N ALA A 74 4.16 -4.37 13.35
CA ALA A 74 4.28 -4.51 14.80
C ALA A 74 3.04 -5.09 15.45
N GLU A 75 1.88 -4.91 14.83
CA GLU A 75 0.58 -5.27 15.39
C GLU A 75 -0.13 -6.24 14.45
N ALA A 76 -0.55 -7.39 14.98
CA ALA A 76 -1.35 -8.34 14.23
C ALA A 76 -2.79 -7.85 14.12
N GLY A 77 -3.46 -8.19 13.04
CA GLY A 77 -4.86 -7.87 12.83
C GLY A 77 -5.20 -7.56 11.39
N LEU A 78 -6.41 -7.07 11.20
CA LEU A 78 -6.95 -6.71 9.90
C LEU A 78 -6.93 -5.20 9.74
N PHE A 79 -6.43 -4.73 8.62
CA PHE A 79 -6.29 -3.31 8.33
C PHE A 79 -6.91 -2.97 6.98
N ASP A 80 -7.50 -1.78 6.90
CA ASP A 80 -7.81 -1.16 5.62
C ASP A 80 -6.60 -0.30 5.23
N VAL A 81 -6.15 -0.45 4.00
CA VAL A 81 -4.97 0.26 3.50
C VAL A 81 -5.39 1.16 2.35
N GLN A 82 -5.01 2.43 2.44
CA GLN A 82 -5.29 3.41 1.42
C GLN A 82 -3.98 3.95 0.86
N PHE A 83 -3.81 3.84 -0.47
CA PHE A 83 -2.65 4.37 -1.16
C PHE A 83 -3.04 5.61 -1.94
N THR A 84 -2.15 6.60 -1.94
CA THR A 84 -2.33 7.84 -2.70
C THR A 84 -1.12 8.07 -3.58
N ALA A 85 -1.36 8.33 -4.86
CA ALA A 85 -0.31 8.66 -5.82
C ALA A 85 -0.37 10.15 -6.14
N ALA A 86 0.74 10.85 -5.94
CA ALA A 86 0.88 12.26 -6.28
C ALA A 86 1.82 12.38 -7.48
N PHE A 87 1.38 13.13 -8.51
CA PHE A 87 2.09 13.24 -9.78
C PHE A 87 2.80 14.60 -9.88
N GLY A 88 3.99 14.68 -9.29
CA GLY A 88 4.88 15.81 -9.47
C GLY A 88 4.26 17.18 -9.15
N THR A 89 4.59 18.18 -9.97
CA THR A 89 4.10 19.55 -9.83
C THR A 89 2.79 19.80 -10.56
N SER A 90 2.29 18.80 -11.26
CA SER A 90 1.02 18.91 -11.99
C SER A 90 -0.13 19.11 -11.03
N PRO A 91 -1.14 19.92 -11.38
CA PRO A 91 -2.36 20.02 -10.58
C PRO A 91 -3.23 18.77 -10.66
N THR A 92 -2.75 17.70 -11.26
CA THR A 92 -3.47 16.43 -11.37
C THR A 92 -3.86 15.91 -9.98
N PRO A 93 -5.13 15.58 -9.76
CA PRO A 93 -5.56 15.04 -8.47
C PRO A 93 -4.83 13.73 -8.13
N ALA A 94 -4.53 13.54 -6.86
CA ALA A 94 -3.98 12.29 -6.39
C ALA A 94 -4.98 11.16 -6.62
N ARG A 95 -4.46 9.99 -6.98
CA ARG A 95 -5.26 8.78 -7.09
C ARG A 95 -5.27 8.06 -5.75
N THR A 96 -6.39 7.41 -5.43
CA THR A 96 -6.54 6.70 -4.17
C THR A 96 -7.09 5.32 -4.43
N VAL A 97 -6.46 4.33 -3.81
CA VAL A 97 -6.90 2.93 -3.86
C VAL A 97 -6.99 2.41 -2.44
N VAL A 98 -8.07 1.69 -2.13
CA VAL A 98 -8.27 1.07 -0.83
C VAL A 98 -8.20 -0.44 -1.00
N GLY A 99 -7.37 -1.10 -0.17
CA GLY A 99 -7.24 -2.54 -0.12
C GLY A 99 -7.31 -3.02 1.31
N ARG A 100 -7.59 -4.31 1.49
CA ARG A 100 -7.61 -4.93 2.82
C ARG A 100 -6.33 -5.75 3.00
N TRP A 101 -5.73 -5.64 4.19
CA TRP A 101 -4.45 -6.26 4.49
C TRP A 101 -4.50 -6.90 5.87
N GLU A 102 -4.01 -8.12 5.95
CA GLU A 102 -3.96 -8.86 7.20
C GLU A 102 -2.52 -9.08 7.64
N VAL A 103 -2.24 -8.80 8.91
CA VAL A 103 -0.98 -9.14 9.55
C VAL A 103 -1.25 -10.35 10.45
N ASP A 104 -0.69 -11.49 10.10
CA ASP A 104 -0.86 -12.72 10.84
C ASP A 104 -0.06 -12.67 12.14
N GLU A 105 -0.64 -13.20 13.20
CA GLU A 105 0.02 -13.26 14.50
C GLU A 105 1.24 -14.18 14.43
N ALA A 106 2.37 -13.74 14.98
CA ALA A 106 3.56 -14.56 15.08
C ALA A 106 3.39 -15.60 16.20
N ILE A 107 3.86 -16.80 15.94
CA ILE A 107 3.80 -17.91 16.91
C ILE A 107 5.01 -17.87 17.84
#